data_8b0db038d7925fcefecd122f5ef2ca4c
#
_entry.id   8b0db038d7925fcefecd122f5ef2ca4c
#
_cell.length_a   1.000
_cell.length_b   1.000
_cell.length_c   1.000
_cell.angle_alpha   90.00
_cell.angle_beta   90.00
_cell.angle_gamma   90.00
#
_symmetry.space_group_name_H-M   'P 1'
#
loop_
_entity.id
_entity.type
_entity.pdbx_description
1 polymer ?
#
loop_
_entity_poly.entity_id
_entity_poly.type
_entity_poly.pdbx_seq_one_letter_code
_entity_poly.pdbx_strand_id
1 'polypeptide(L)'
;MASSTRAPLFLPSIMLPLLLLLASSSRAADYTVGCNPNSYGDDAPFAASLEDLLEELVFLTPWAAGGPDVYSDRPFQGPPLVYGHAACRPGFVGDDCQYCLGYAATLMQKVCGHSLGGRASRGDDCRVRYEQYAFTD
;
A
#
# COMPACT_ATOMS: atom_id res chain seq x y z
N MET A 1 62.58 10.22 -9.66
CA MET A 1 61.26 10.43 -10.33
C MET A 1 60.23 9.55 -9.69
N ALA A 2 59.42 10.08 -8.84
CA ALA A 2 58.32 9.34 -8.22
C ALA A 2 57.10 9.42 -9.15
N SER A 3 56.72 8.35 -9.85
CA SER A 3 55.47 8.29 -10.55
C SER A 3 54.34 8.02 -9.51
N SER A 4 53.58 9.04 -9.20
CA SER A 4 52.38 8.93 -8.42
C SER A 4 51.30 8.25 -9.30
N THR A 5 51.20 6.95 -9.23
CA THR A 5 50.06 6.22 -9.75
C THR A 5 48.95 6.38 -8.74
N ARG A 6 48.09 7.39 -8.92
CA ARG A 6 46.80 7.42 -8.26
C ARG A 6 45.97 6.23 -8.80
N ALA A 7 45.84 5.21 -7.99
CA ALA A 7 44.87 4.16 -8.28
C ALA A 7 43.48 4.80 -8.36
N PRO A 8 42.73 4.58 -9.48
CA PRO A 8 41.37 5.08 -9.54
C PRO A 8 40.56 4.41 -8.44
N LEU A 9 39.90 5.21 -7.62
CA LEU A 9 38.90 4.75 -6.68
C LEU A 9 37.70 4.23 -7.50
N PHE A 10 37.79 2.99 -7.94
CA PHE A 10 36.64 2.25 -8.44
C PHE A 10 35.80 1.88 -7.20
N LEU A 11 34.77 2.67 -6.91
CA LEU A 11 33.67 2.17 -6.12
C LEU A 11 33.08 0.97 -6.90
N PRO A 12 33.14 -0.25 -6.34
CA PRO A 12 32.65 -1.39 -7.08
C PRO A 12 31.16 -1.18 -7.35
N SER A 13 30.75 -1.40 -8.58
CA SER A 13 29.34 -1.30 -9.05
C SER A 13 28.36 -2.13 -8.22
N ILE A 14 28.87 -2.97 -7.36
CA ILE A 14 28.12 -3.83 -6.44
C ILE A 14 27.51 -3.06 -5.26
N MET A 15 28.10 -1.92 -4.88
CA MET A 15 27.63 -1.15 -3.72
C MET A 15 26.33 -0.38 -4.00
N LEU A 16 26.12 0.06 -5.24
CA LEU A 16 24.93 0.82 -5.62
C LEU A 16 23.63 0.00 -5.53
N PRO A 17 23.55 -1.23 -6.06
CA PRO A 17 22.35 -2.06 -5.91
C PRO A 17 22.07 -2.44 -4.47
N LEU A 18 23.08 -2.63 -3.63
CA LEU A 18 22.89 -2.92 -2.21
C LEU A 18 22.29 -1.73 -1.46
N LEU A 19 22.70 -0.50 -1.75
CA LEU A 19 22.13 0.71 -1.18
C LEU A 19 20.67 0.90 -1.60
N LEU A 20 20.30 0.57 -2.84
CA LEU A 20 18.91 0.61 -3.31
C LEU A 20 18.03 -0.41 -2.60
N LEU A 21 18.54 -1.61 -2.32
CA LEU A 21 17.83 -2.64 -1.56
C LEU A 21 17.60 -2.21 -0.11
N LEU A 22 18.58 -1.61 0.53
CA LEU A 22 18.46 -1.08 1.89
C LEU A 22 17.45 0.07 1.97
N ALA A 23 17.42 0.97 0.98
CA ALA A 23 16.45 2.06 0.91
C ALA A 23 15.01 1.54 0.73
N SER A 24 14.81 0.47 -0.05
CA SER A 24 13.50 -0.19 -0.21
C SER A 24 13.04 -0.86 1.07
N SER A 25 13.93 -1.49 1.81
CA SER A 25 13.62 -2.11 3.11
C SER A 25 13.24 -1.07 4.16
N SER A 26 13.87 0.11 4.17
CA SER A 26 13.54 1.18 5.12
C SER A 26 12.15 1.76 4.89
N ARG A 27 11.66 1.83 3.64
CA ARG A 27 10.29 2.29 3.32
C ARG A 27 9.24 1.32 3.86
N ALA A 28 9.42 0.02 3.67
CA ALA A 28 8.49 -1.00 4.19
C ALA A 28 8.41 -0.97 5.72
N ALA A 29 9.51 -0.66 6.42
CA ALA A 29 9.57 -0.59 7.88
C ALA A 29 8.70 0.55 8.47
N ASP A 30 8.36 1.59 7.69
CA ASP A 30 7.50 2.70 8.13
C ASP A 30 6.01 2.33 8.13
N TYR A 31 5.65 1.21 7.50
CA TYR A 31 4.27 0.75 7.39
C TYR A 31 3.98 -0.39 8.36
N THR A 32 2.77 -0.36 8.91
CA THR A 32 2.21 -1.44 9.73
C THR A 32 1.15 -2.17 8.91
N VAL A 33 1.21 -3.51 8.87
CA VAL A 33 0.26 -4.35 8.14
C VAL A 33 -0.36 -5.36 9.10
N GLY A 34 -1.69 -5.49 9.06
CA GLY A 34 -2.44 -6.52 9.76
C GLY A 34 -3.33 -7.27 8.78
N CYS A 35 -3.47 -8.59 8.98
CA CYS A 35 -4.27 -9.45 8.09
C CYS A 35 -5.27 -10.26 8.90
N ASN A 36 -6.47 -10.46 8.32
CA ASN A 36 -7.43 -11.43 8.83
C ASN A 36 -6.84 -12.84 8.65
N PRO A 37 -6.87 -13.72 9.67
CA PRO A 37 -6.36 -15.08 9.52
C PRO A 37 -7.17 -15.97 8.58
N ASN A 38 -8.43 -15.57 8.27
CA ASN A 38 -9.28 -16.30 7.34
C ASN A 38 -8.97 -15.94 5.89
N SER A 39 -9.01 -16.93 5.01
CA SER A 39 -8.69 -16.79 3.58
C SER A 39 -9.95 -16.98 2.73
N TYR A 40 -9.99 -16.28 1.57
CA TYR A 40 -11.00 -16.48 0.55
C TYR A 40 -10.64 -17.61 -0.45
N GLY A 41 -9.49 -18.25 -0.29
CA GLY A 41 -9.01 -19.33 -1.15
C GLY A 41 -8.86 -18.88 -2.60
N ASP A 42 -9.47 -19.63 -3.53
CA ASP A 42 -9.47 -19.37 -4.97
C ASP A 42 -10.73 -18.63 -5.45
N ASP A 43 -11.39 -17.87 -4.58
CA ASP A 43 -12.58 -17.09 -4.91
C ASP A 43 -12.22 -15.92 -5.85
N ALA A 44 -12.34 -16.17 -7.15
CA ALA A 44 -12.02 -15.20 -8.18
C ALA A 44 -12.89 -13.93 -8.13
N PRO A 45 -14.22 -13.99 -7.86
CA PRO A 45 -15.04 -12.79 -7.68
C PRO A 45 -14.56 -11.90 -6.54
N PHE A 46 -14.19 -12.48 -5.42
CA PHE A 46 -13.65 -11.70 -4.29
C PHE A 46 -12.32 -11.04 -4.65
N ALA A 47 -11.40 -11.79 -5.24
CA ALA A 47 -10.09 -11.27 -5.64
C ALA A 47 -10.19 -10.10 -6.62
N ALA A 48 -11.03 -10.23 -7.66
CA ALA A 48 -11.24 -9.18 -8.65
C ALA A 48 -11.91 -7.94 -8.03
N SER A 49 -12.90 -8.14 -7.16
CA SER A 49 -13.59 -7.06 -6.47
C SER A 49 -12.67 -6.31 -5.51
N LEU A 50 -11.79 -7.02 -4.82
CA LEU A 50 -10.79 -6.42 -3.94
C LEU A 50 -9.78 -5.56 -4.71
N GLU A 51 -9.27 -6.08 -5.83
CA GLU A 51 -8.35 -5.33 -6.67
C GLU A 51 -8.96 -4.02 -7.16
N ASP A 52 -10.17 -4.08 -7.72
CA ASP A 52 -10.93 -2.91 -8.16
C ASP A 52 -11.17 -1.90 -7.04
N LEU A 53 -11.55 -2.39 -5.86
CA LEU A 53 -11.82 -1.56 -4.69
C LEU A 53 -10.57 -0.80 -4.23
N LEU A 54 -9.46 -1.51 -4.09
CA LEU A 54 -8.21 -0.91 -3.64
C LEU A 54 -7.67 0.11 -4.65
N GLU A 55 -7.75 -0.20 -5.94
CA GLU A 55 -7.37 0.73 -7.00
C GLU A 55 -8.21 2.01 -6.96
N GLU A 56 -9.52 1.88 -6.84
CA GLU A 56 -10.42 3.04 -6.70
C GLU A 56 -10.11 3.89 -5.48
N LEU A 57 -9.94 3.26 -4.32
CA LEU A 57 -9.64 3.98 -3.07
C LEU A 57 -8.33 4.76 -3.16
N VAL A 58 -7.29 4.15 -3.69
CA VAL A 58 -5.97 4.79 -3.89
C VAL A 58 -6.09 5.97 -4.86
N PHE A 59 -6.91 5.83 -5.88
CA PHE A 59 -7.06 6.85 -6.92
C PHE A 59 -7.96 8.02 -6.49
N LEU A 60 -9.07 7.75 -5.81
CA LEU A 60 -10.07 8.79 -5.48
C LEU A 60 -9.78 9.52 -4.16
N THR A 61 -9.29 8.81 -3.16
CA THR A 61 -9.13 9.36 -1.79
C THR A 61 -8.29 10.64 -1.76
N PRO A 62 -7.15 10.73 -2.47
CA PRO A 62 -6.30 11.93 -2.43
C PRO A 62 -6.97 13.22 -2.86
N TRP A 63 -7.99 13.13 -3.70
CA TRP A 63 -8.71 14.29 -4.28
C TRP A 63 -10.19 14.36 -3.89
N ALA A 64 -10.61 13.62 -2.88
CA ALA A 64 -12.00 13.60 -2.47
C ALA A 64 -12.47 14.99 -1.99
N ALA A 65 -13.66 15.41 -2.43
CA ALA A 65 -14.20 16.76 -2.20
C ALA A 65 -14.42 17.10 -0.72
N GLY A 66 -14.69 16.13 0.13
CA GLY A 66 -14.90 16.31 1.57
C GLY A 66 -13.64 16.11 2.42
N GLY A 67 -12.48 15.98 1.79
CA GLY A 67 -11.23 15.60 2.45
C GLY A 67 -10.81 14.17 2.09
N PRO A 68 -9.56 13.79 2.37
CA PRO A 68 -9.00 12.50 1.95
C PRO A 68 -9.44 11.35 2.88
N ASP A 69 -10.72 11.04 2.86
CA ASP A 69 -11.37 10.00 3.67
C ASP A 69 -12.54 9.41 2.89
N VAL A 70 -12.38 8.19 2.37
CA VAL A 70 -13.36 7.57 1.46
C VAL A 70 -13.66 6.14 1.87
N TYR A 71 -14.95 5.84 2.02
CA TYR A 71 -15.49 4.49 2.10
C TYR A 71 -16.06 4.07 0.75
N SER A 72 -15.84 2.82 0.37
CA SER A 72 -16.39 2.26 -0.86
C SER A 72 -16.65 0.76 -0.69
N ASP A 73 -17.40 0.20 -1.60
CA ASP A 73 -17.68 -1.23 -1.63
C ASP A 73 -17.78 -1.76 -3.07
N ARG A 74 -17.79 -3.09 -3.20
CA ARG A 74 -17.98 -3.76 -4.49
C ARG A 74 -19.06 -4.81 -4.37
N PRO A 75 -20.25 -4.58 -4.98
CA PRO A 75 -21.29 -5.60 -5.10
C PRO A 75 -20.93 -6.62 -6.19
N PHE A 76 -21.41 -7.85 -6.01
CA PHE A 76 -21.36 -8.88 -7.04
C PHE A 76 -22.66 -9.67 -7.01
N GLN A 77 -23.59 -9.36 -7.94
CA GLN A 77 -24.90 -10.04 -8.07
C GLN A 77 -25.71 -10.10 -6.76
N GLY A 78 -25.66 -9.02 -5.97
CA GLY A 78 -26.33 -8.96 -4.68
C GLY A 78 -25.61 -8.06 -3.70
N PRO A 79 -25.56 -8.41 -2.40
CA PRO A 79 -24.84 -7.63 -1.38
C PRO A 79 -23.37 -7.49 -1.72
N PRO A 80 -22.70 -6.40 -1.25
CA PRO A 80 -21.27 -6.22 -1.45
C PRO A 80 -20.46 -7.40 -0.91
N LEU A 81 -19.45 -7.82 -1.69
CA LEU A 81 -18.49 -8.86 -1.29
C LEU A 81 -17.37 -8.33 -0.42
N VAL A 82 -16.99 -7.08 -0.67
CA VAL A 82 -15.87 -6.44 0.01
C VAL A 82 -16.18 -4.97 0.23
N TYR A 83 -15.80 -4.50 1.40
CA TYR A 83 -15.92 -3.11 1.85
C TYR A 83 -14.52 -2.56 2.10
N GLY A 84 -14.31 -1.31 1.79
CA GLY A 84 -13.01 -0.68 1.98
C GLY A 84 -13.07 0.75 2.48
N HIS A 85 -11.99 1.16 3.07
CA HIS A 85 -11.77 2.50 3.56
C HIS A 85 -10.32 2.93 3.31
N ALA A 86 -10.14 4.14 2.84
CA ALA A 86 -8.83 4.76 2.74
C ALA A 86 -8.91 6.20 3.24
N ALA A 87 -7.88 6.61 3.96
CA ALA A 87 -7.78 7.97 4.45
C ALA A 87 -6.33 8.42 4.55
N CYS A 88 -6.13 9.72 4.36
CA CYS A 88 -4.91 10.42 4.71
C CYS A 88 -5.21 11.46 5.79
N ARG A 89 -4.20 11.86 6.57
CA ARG A 89 -4.39 12.92 7.56
C ARG A 89 -4.80 14.23 6.89
N PRO A 90 -5.54 15.11 7.59
CA PRO A 90 -5.92 16.41 7.03
C PRO A 90 -4.70 17.19 6.51
N GLY A 91 -4.80 17.71 5.30
CA GLY A 91 -3.71 18.43 4.64
C GLY A 91 -2.69 17.56 3.91
N PHE A 92 -2.70 16.25 4.11
CA PHE A 92 -1.88 15.28 3.38
C PHE A 92 -2.69 14.74 2.21
N VAL A 93 -2.67 15.46 1.10
CA VAL A 93 -3.55 15.28 -0.06
C VAL A 93 -2.74 15.13 -1.36
N GLY A 94 -3.44 14.88 -2.46
CA GLY A 94 -2.83 14.83 -3.78
C GLY A 94 -1.81 13.71 -3.93
N ASP A 95 -0.72 13.98 -4.61
CA ASP A 95 0.30 12.98 -4.95
C ASP A 95 0.93 12.31 -3.72
N ASP A 96 1.16 13.05 -2.64
CA ASP A 96 1.72 12.50 -1.40
C ASP A 96 0.79 11.48 -0.76
N CYS A 97 -0.50 11.80 -0.68
CA CYS A 97 -1.53 10.89 -0.19
C CYS A 97 -1.66 9.66 -1.10
N GLN A 98 -1.72 9.86 -2.42
CA GLN A 98 -1.82 8.76 -3.38
C GLN A 98 -0.62 7.82 -3.29
N TYR A 99 0.58 8.34 -3.22
CA TYR A 99 1.79 7.54 -3.09
C TYR A 99 1.79 6.71 -1.80
N CYS A 100 1.42 7.32 -0.68
CA CYS A 100 1.32 6.65 0.62
C CYS A 100 0.29 5.52 0.59
N LEU A 101 -0.92 5.79 0.10
CA LEU A 101 -1.99 4.79 -0.02
C LEU A 101 -1.63 3.66 -1.00
N GLY A 102 -1.06 4.01 -2.15
CA GLY A 102 -0.65 3.03 -3.15
C GLY A 102 0.41 2.07 -2.63
N TYR A 103 1.40 2.58 -1.90
CA TYR A 103 2.40 1.74 -1.27
C TYR A 103 1.81 0.88 -0.17
N ALA A 104 0.95 1.45 0.69
CA ALA A 104 0.26 0.72 1.74
C ALA A 104 -0.60 -0.42 1.18
N ALA A 105 -1.40 -0.16 0.16
CA ALA A 105 -2.26 -1.15 -0.49
C ALA A 105 -1.44 -2.28 -1.14
N THR A 106 -0.37 -1.95 -1.84
CA THR A 106 0.53 -2.92 -2.47
C THR A 106 1.20 -3.82 -1.43
N LEU A 107 1.73 -3.22 -0.37
CA LEU A 107 2.36 -3.96 0.71
C LEU A 107 1.37 -4.87 1.43
N MET A 108 0.17 -4.38 1.70
CA MET A 108 -0.92 -5.15 2.31
C MET A 108 -1.30 -6.38 1.47
N GLN A 109 -1.50 -6.22 0.18
CA GLN A 109 -1.80 -7.32 -0.72
C GLN A 109 -0.66 -8.34 -0.78
N LYS A 110 0.58 -7.88 -0.76
CA LYS A 110 1.76 -8.75 -0.76
C LYS A 110 1.89 -9.55 0.53
N VAL A 111 1.65 -8.92 1.69
CA VAL A 111 1.78 -9.55 3.01
C VAL A 111 0.57 -10.43 3.34
N CYS A 112 -0.64 -9.94 3.07
CA CYS A 112 -1.88 -10.62 3.43
C CYS A 112 -2.28 -11.73 2.44
N GLY A 113 -1.84 -11.65 1.19
CA GLY A 113 -2.18 -12.64 0.17
C GLY A 113 -3.70 -12.77 -0.01
N HIS A 114 -4.25 -13.95 0.25
CA HIS A 114 -5.68 -14.26 0.10
C HIS A 114 -6.52 -14.02 1.36
N SER A 115 -6.10 -13.14 2.27
CA SER A 115 -6.87 -12.84 3.49
C SER A 115 -8.20 -12.16 3.18
N LEU A 116 -9.25 -12.52 3.93
CA LEU A 116 -10.59 -11.93 3.84
C LEU A 116 -10.68 -10.50 4.36
N GLY A 117 -9.68 -10.03 5.04
CA GLY A 117 -9.55 -8.67 5.50
C GLY A 117 -8.10 -8.29 5.69
N GLY A 118 -7.81 -7.01 5.57
CA GLY A 118 -6.46 -6.50 5.77
C GLY A 118 -6.46 -5.00 6.01
N ARG A 119 -5.39 -4.54 6.63
CA ARG A 119 -5.16 -3.11 6.86
C ARG A 119 -3.67 -2.80 6.77
N ALA A 120 -3.38 -1.61 6.29
CA ALA A 120 -2.03 -1.08 6.28
C ALA A 120 -2.06 0.42 6.55
N SER A 121 -1.06 0.91 7.26
CA SER A 121 -0.94 2.33 7.57
C SER A 121 0.52 2.74 7.70
N ARG A 122 0.78 4.01 7.43
CA ARG A 122 2.05 4.66 7.76
C ARG A 122 1.79 5.70 8.84
N GLY A 123 1.87 5.29 10.12
CA GLY A 123 1.49 6.14 11.23
C GLY A 123 0.12 6.78 11.01
N ASP A 124 0.02 8.10 11.20
CA ASP A 124 -1.19 8.87 10.95
C ASP A 124 -1.27 9.45 9.53
N ASP A 125 -0.25 9.26 8.70
CA ASP A 125 -0.20 9.87 7.37
C ASP A 125 -1.24 9.29 6.42
N CYS A 126 -1.32 7.97 6.33
CA CYS A 126 -2.31 7.29 5.50
C CYS A 126 -2.67 5.91 6.05
N ARG A 127 -3.87 5.46 5.75
CA ARG A 127 -4.34 4.13 6.08
C ARG A 127 -5.30 3.60 5.01
N VAL A 128 -5.26 2.29 4.82
CA VAL A 128 -6.18 1.56 3.94
C VAL A 128 -6.60 0.27 4.63
N ARG A 129 -7.87 -0.08 4.49
CA ARG A 129 -8.45 -1.30 5.08
C ARG A 129 -9.52 -1.87 4.18
N TYR A 130 -9.62 -3.20 4.13
CA TYR A 130 -10.73 -3.89 3.52
C TYR A 130 -11.23 -5.01 4.42
N GLU A 131 -12.52 -5.31 4.34
CA GLU A 131 -13.20 -6.37 5.06
C GLU A 131 -14.31 -6.97 4.20
N GLN A 132 -14.77 -8.18 4.55
CA GLN A 132 -15.94 -8.79 3.91
C GLN A 132 -17.28 -8.31 4.51
N TYR A 133 -17.25 -7.40 5.46
CA TYR A 133 -18.39 -6.83 6.14
C TYR A 133 -18.26 -5.31 6.23
N ALA A 134 -19.39 -4.62 6.34
CA ALA A 134 -19.40 -3.16 6.56
C ALA A 134 -18.76 -2.80 7.89
N PHE A 135 -17.95 -1.76 7.89
CA PHE A 135 -17.27 -1.28 9.09
C PHE A 135 -17.11 0.25 9.04
N THR A 136 -16.80 0.83 10.17
CA THR A 136 -16.34 2.22 10.32
C THR A 136 -15.03 2.23 11.10
N ASP A 137 -14.08 3.02 10.66
CA ASP A 137 -12.81 3.24 11.37
C ASP A 137 -12.88 4.47 12.27
#